data_a71108f48270459f78b4f340a60f5609
#
_entry.id   a71108f48270459f78b4f340a60f5609
#
_cell.length_a   1.000
_cell.length_b   1.000
_cell.length_c   1.000
_cell.angle_alpha   90.00
_cell.angle_beta   90.00
_cell.angle_gamma   90.00
#
_symmetry.space_group_name_H-M   'P 1'
#
loop_
_entity.id
_entity.type
_entity.pdbx_description
1 polymer ?
#
loop_
_entity_poly.entity_id
_entity_poly.type
_entity_poly.pdbx_seq_one_letter_code
_entity_poly.pdbx_strand_id
1 'polypeptide(L)' 'MSLDWTTLSDGELAVLSQAGRQLAFAELVRRY' A
#
# COMPACT_ATOMS: atom_id res chain seq x y z
N MET A 1 5.35 16.70 1.16
CA MET A 1 5.00 15.65 2.13
C MET A 1 5.00 14.29 1.43
N SER A 2 5.68 13.33 1.98
CA SER A 2 5.76 12.02 1.36
C SER A 2 4.85 11.03 2.09
N LEU A 3 4.26 10.12 1.32
CA LEU A 3 3.43 9.07 1.85
C LEU A 3 4.31 7.88 2.21
N ASP A 4 4.20 7.42 3.46
CA ASP A 4 5.00 6.29 3.91
C ASP A 4 4.14 5.03 3.89
N TRP A 5 4.34 4.23 2.86
CA TRP A 5 3.55 3.01 2.66
C TRP A 5 3.72 2.01 3.81
N THR A 6 4.87 2.06 4.48
CA THR A 6 5.15 1.10 5.54
C THR A 6 4.35 1.36 6.81
N THR A 7 3.78 2.55 6.95
CA THR A 7 2.98 2.89 8.12
C THR A 7 1.50 2.63 7.94
N LEU A 8 1.08 2.31 6.72
CA LEU A 8 -0.33 2.05 6.44
C LEU A 8 -0.71 0.62 6.82
N SER A 9 -1.97 0.45 7.20
CA SER A 9 -2.48 -0.89 7.48
C SER A 9 -2.68 -1.67 6.19
N ASP A 10 -2.78 -3.00 6.32
CA ASP A 10 -3.00 -3.85 5.15
C ASP A 10 -4.30 -3.48 4.45
N GLY A 11 -5.35 -3.16 5.23
CA GLY A 11 -6.62 -2.77 4.63
C GLY A 11 -6.50 -1.50 3.83
N GLU A 12 -5.77 -0.52 4.34
CA GLU A 12 -5.57 0.73 3.61
C GLU A 12 -4.76 0.49 2.34
N LEU A 13 -3.75 -0.35 2.41
CA LEU A 13 -2.95 -0.67 1.23
C LEU A 13 -3.80 -1.39 0.19
N ALA A 14 -4.68 -2.28 0.62
CA ALA A 14 -5.56 -2.98 -0.31
C ALA A 14 -6.47 -2.01 -1.05
N VAL A 15 -7.05 -1.04 -0.33
CA VAL A 15 -7.90 -0.04 -0.95
C VAL A 15 -7.11 0.79 -1.95
N LEU A 16 -5.91 1.22 -1.56
CA LEU A 16 -5.08 2.04 -2.43
C LEU A 16 -4.63 1.27 -3.67
N SER A 17 -4.32 -0.01 -3.51
CA SER A 17 -3.92 -0.81 -4.67
C SER A 17 -5.08 -0.98 -5.64
N GLN A 18 -6.31 -1.09 -5.15
CA GLN A 18 -7.48 -1.14 -6.01
C GLN A 18 -7.70 0.18 -6.75
N ALA A 19 -7.25 1.28 -6.15
CA ALA A 19 -7.35 2.58 -6.78
C ALA A 19 -6.23 2.83 -7.79
N GLY A 20 -5.42 1.83 -8.08
CA GLY A 20 -4.35 1.95 -9.07
C GLY A 20 -3.01 2.35 -8.51
N ARG A 21 -2.84 2.30 -7.21
CA ARG A 21 -1.57 2.67 -6.57
C ARG A 21 -0.64 1.46 -6.52
N GLN A 22 0.21 1.33 -7.51
CA GLN A 22 1.11 0.19 -7.61
C GLN A 22 2.05 0.08 -6.42
N LEU A 23 2.48 1.22 -5.87
CA LEU A 23 3.38 1.18 -4.73
C LEU A 23 2.70 0.57 -3.50
N ALA A 24 1.40 0.79 -3.34
CA ALA A 24 0.65 0.16 -2.26
C ALA A 24 0.60 -1.35 -2.43
N PHE A 25 0.38 -1.80 -3.67
CA PHE A 25 0.38 -3.23 -3.96
C PHE A 25 1.75 -3.84 -3.71
N ALA A 26 2.80 -3.14 -4.11
CA ALA A 26 4.17 -3.61 -3.90
C ALA A 26 4.47 -3.78 -2.40
N GLU A 27 3.99 -2.85 -1.58
CA GLU A 27 4.18 -2.96 -0.13
C GLU A 27 3.45 -4.17 0.43
N LEU A 28 2.22 -4.42 -0.06
CA LEU A 28 1.47 -5.60 0.38
C LEU A 28 2.22 -6.89 0.03
N VAL A 29 2.75 -6.96 -1.18
CA VAL A 29 3.50 -8.14 -1.61
C VAL A 29 4.73 -8.34 -0.73
N ARG A 30 5.39 -7.24 -0.37
CA ARG A 30 6.56 -7.32 0.49
C ARG A 30 6.21 -7.91 1.86
N ARG A 31 5.01 -7.61 2.37
CA ARG A 31 4.58 -8.11 3.68
C ARG A 31 4.19 -9.58 3.65
N TYR A 32 3.79 -10.07 2.50
CA TYR A 32 3.32 -11.45 2.31
C TYR A 32 4.23 -12.18 1.35
#